data_a0a583caf96fe6cc8dd4a4c86004055c
#
_entry.id   a0a583caf96fe6cc8dd4a4c86004055c
#
_cell.length_a   1.000
_cell.length_b   1.000
_cell.length_c   1.000
_cell.angle_alpha   90.00
_cell.angle_beta   90.00
_cell.angle_gamma   90.00
#
_symmetry.space_group_name_H-M   'P 1'
#
loop_
_entity.id
_entity.type
_entity.pdbx_description
1 polymer ?
#
loop_
_entity_poly.entity_id
_entity_poly.type
_entity_poly.pdbx_seq_one_letter_code
_entity_poly.pdbx_strand_id
1 'polypeptide(L)'
;MIKLKRVYEKPEAHDGTRFLIERLWPRGVRKADVHEDGWVKDAGPSDGLRKWFSHDPEKWTEFQRKYFAELDTRPEAWEPILKAAKRRTVTLLYSSHDTEHNNAVALKRYIEKKVAHASAHRQETHHDGNEVHQGAGTGASNDSKGRCDDVRRR
;
A
#
# COMPACT_ATOMS: atom_id res chain seq x y z
N MET A 1 -5.09 -4.73 8.29
CA MET A 1 -5.51 -3.65 9.22
C MET A 1 -4.31 -2.85 9.71
N ILE A 2 -4.41 -1.54 9.72
CA ILE A 2 -3.34 -0.67 10.20
C ILE A 2 -3.80 0.04 11.47
N LYS A 3 -3.03 -0.12 12.52
CA LYS A 3 -3.28 0.52 13.81
C LYS A 3 -2.25 1.60 14.07
N LEU A 4 -2.58 2.53 14.93
CA LEU A 4 -1.69 3.59 15.35
C LEU A 4 -1.49 3.50 16.85
N LYS A 5 -0.24 3.70 17.30
CA LYS A 5 0.07 3.63 18.72
C LYS A 5 1.23 4.56 19.02
N ARG A 6 1.17 5.23 20.17
CA ARG A 6 2.31 6.04 20.58
C ARG A 6 3.40 5.09 21.06
N VAL A 7 4.64 5.45 20.77
CA VAL A 7 5.79 4.61 21.14
C VAL A 7 5.91 4.40 22.65
N TYR A 8 5.25 5.25 23.43
CA TYR A 8 5.26 5.17 24.90
C TYR A 8 4.24 4.19 25.47
N GLU A 9 3.33 3.68 24.64
CA GLU A 9 2.32 2.72 25.08
C GLU A 9 2.89 1.32 25.09
N LYS A 10 2.36 0.48 25.96
CA LYS A 10 2.85 -0.90 26.11
C LYS A 10 2.65 -1.72 24.84
N PRO A 11 3.65 -2.51 24.47
CA PRO A 11 3.47 -3.49 23.39
C PRO A 11 2.41 -4.51 23.76
N GLU A 12 1.61 -4.90 22.77
CA GLU A 12 0.56 -5.89 22.96
C GLU A 12 0.61 -6.92 21.83
N ALA A 13 0.17 -8.14 22.12
CA ALA A 13 0.23 -9.22 21.13
C ALA A 13 -0.58 -8.91 19.86
N HIS A 14 -1.71 -8.23 20.02
CA HIS A 14 -2.57 -7.91 18.88
C HIS A 14 -2.09 -6.70 18.06
N ASP A 15 -0.96 -6.12 18.41
CA ASP A 15 -0.36 -5.05 17.60
C ASP A 15 0.11 -5.58 16.24
N GLY A 16 0.39 -6.87 16.15
CA GLY A 16 0.93 -7.45 14.93
C GLY A 16 2.36 -6.99 14.68
N THR A 17 2.67 -6.66 13.44
CA THR A 17 3.99 -6.15 13.09
C THR A 17 4.09 -4.67 13.48
N ARG A 18 5.12 -4.32 14.24
CA ARG A 18 5.29 -2.97 14.78
C ARG A 18 6.39 -2.24 14.02
N PHE A 19 6.04 -1.15 13.37
CA PHE A 19 7.01 -0.33 12.65
C PHE A 19 7.15 1.05 13.31
N LEU A 20 8.38 1.41 13.64
CA LEU A 20 8.66 2.76 14.08
C LEU A 20 8.89 3.61 12.83
N ILE A 21 8.12 4.68 12.66
CA ILE A 21 8.14 5.49 11.45
C ILE A 21 8.66 6.90 11.67
N GLU A 22 9.47 7.09 12.71
CA GLU A 22 10.09 8.37 13.00
C GLU A 22 11.50 8.41 12.41
N ARG A 23 11.92 9.56 11.90
CA ARG A 23 13.29 9.71 11.38
C ARG A 23 14.33 9.65 12.48
N LEU A 24 13.96 10.16 13.66
CA LEU A 24 14.83 10.17 14.81
C LEU A 24 14.28 9.25 15.87
N TRP A 25 15.16 8.65 16.65
CA TRP A 25 14.72 7.81 17.77
C TRP A 25 14.00 8.68 18.80
N PRO A 26 12.83 8.26 19.30
CA PRO A 26 12.05 9.03 20.26
C PRO A 26 12.81 9.23 21.57
N ARG A 27 12.67 10.42 22.14
CA ARG A 27 13.35 10.74 23.39
C ARG A 27 12.76 9.96 24.56
N GLY A 28 13.63 9.56 25.48
CA GLY A 28 13.19 8.93 26.71
C GLY A 28 12.70 7.50 26.57
N VAL A 29 12.95 6.87 25.42
CA VAL A 29 12.50 5.50 25.19
C VAL A 29 13.69 4.64 24.88
N ARG A 30 13.82 3.52 25.60
CA ARG A 30 14.90 2.56 25.35
C ARG A 30 14.46 1.59 24.28
N LYS A 31 15.42 1.17 23.45
CA LYS A 31 15.13 0.23 22.38
C LYS A 31 14.48 -1.05 22.89
N ALA A 32 14.92 -1.52 24.03
CA ALA A 32 14.38 -2.74 24.64
C ALA A 32 12.90 -2.63 25.00
N ASP A 33 12.39 -1.42 25.19
CA ASP A 33 11.01 -1.21 25.60
C ASP A 33 10.05 -0.99 24.42
N VAL A 34 10.57 -0.64 23.25
CA VAL A 34 9.74 -0.33 22.09
C VAL A 34 9.27 -1.58 21.38
N HIS A 35 10.09 -2.59 21.30
CA HIS A 35 9.76 -3.85 20.62
C HIS A 35 9.28 -3.64 19.17
N GLU A 36 9.97 -2.77 18.44
CA GLU A 36 9.67 -2.58 17.04
C GLU A 36 10.21 -3.75 16.21
N ASP A 37 9.46 -4.17 15.22
CA ASP A 37 9.91 -5.17 14.27
C ASP A 37 10.74 -4.55 13.15
N GLY A 38 10.55 -3.26 12.93
CA GLY A 38 11.35 -2.51 11.98
C GLY A 38 11.33 -1.02 12.26
N TRP A 39 12.42 -0.36 11.96
CA TRP A 39 12.51 1.10 12.05
C TRP A 39 12.64 1.64 10.64
N VAL A 40 11.55 2.19 10.11
CA VAL A 40 11.48 2.66 8.73
C VAL A 40 11.66 4.18 8.73
N LYS A 41 12.89 4.62 8.88
CA LYS A 41 13.23 6.05 8.99
C LYS A 41 12.73 6.87 7.80
N ASP A 42 12.90 6.33 6.61
CA ASP A 42 12.59 7.09 5.40
C ASP A 42 11.09 7.19 5.11
N ALA A 43 10.27 6.47 5.85
CA ALA A 43 8.82 6.60 5.73
C ALA A 43 8.30 7.85 6.44
N GLY A 44 9.12 8.48 7.27
CA GLY A 44 8.73 9.74 7.91
C GLY A 44 8.87 10.91 6.95
N PRO A 45 8.22 12.03 7.25
CA PRO A 45 8.34 13.22 6.41
C PRO A 45 9.75 13.78 6.47
N SER A 46 10.15 14.54 5.44
CA SER A 46 11.45 15.16 5.41
C SER A 46 11.59 16.17 6.56
N ASP A 47 12.83 16.48 6.90
CA ASP A 47 13.08 17.47 7.96
C ASP A 47 12.47 18.83 7.62
N GLY A 48 12.56 19.24 6.36
CA GLY A 48 11.96 20.50 5.92
C GLY A 48 10.45 20.51 6.11
N LEU A 49 9.79 19.43 5.71
CA LEU A 49 8.34 19.33 5.84
C LEU A 49 7.93 19.27 7.31
N ARG A 50 8.67 18.51 8.11
CA ARG A 50 8.38 18.39 9.53
C ARG A 50 8.50 19.73 10.24
N LYS A 51 9.54 20.50 9.93
CA LYS A 51 9.74 21.83 10.52
C LYS A 51 8.66 22.81 10.07
N TRP A 52 8.30 22.74 8.79
CA TRP A 52 7.25 23.59 8.24
C TRP A 52 5.91 23.34 8.93
N PHE A 53 5.56 22.07 9.12
CA PHE A 53 4.30 21.69 9.76
C PHE A 53 4.26 22.12 11.22
N SER A 54 5.33 21.84 11.96
CA SER A 54 5.50 22.25 13.37
C SER A 54 4.28 21.99 14.25
N HIS A 55 3.61 20.86 14.01
CA HIS A 55 2.43 20.42 14.78
C HIS A 55 1.27 21.44 14.74
N ASP A 56 1.17 22.23 13.69
CA ASP A 56 0.10 23.20 13.52
C ASP A 56 -1.10 22.54 12.82
N PRO A 57 -2.23 22.33 13.54
CA PRO A 57 -3.39 21.68 12.95
C PRO A 57 -3.96 22.40 11.73
N GLU A 58 -3.77 23.72 11.64
CA GLU A 58 -4.26 24.47 10.48
C GLU A 58 -3.52 24.09 9.20
N LYS A 59 -2.31 23.59 9.33
CA LYS A 59 -1.53 23.16 8.17
C LYS A 59 -1.75 21.68 7.83
N TRP A 60 -2.65 21.01 8.52
CA TRP A 60 -2.80 19.56 8.40
C TRP A 60 -3.10 19.09 6.98
N THR A 61 -4.07 19.71 6.31
CA THR A 61 -4.44 19.30 4.96
C THR A 61 -3.28 19.45 3.98
N GLU A 62 -2.59 20.59 4.06
CA GLU A 62 -1.45 20.84 3.19
C GLU A 62 -0.27 19.94 3.54
N PHE A 63 -0.08 19.67 4.83
CA PHE A 63 0.95 18.74 5.27
C PHE A 63 0.76 17.36 4.65
N GLN A 64 -0.48 16.85 4.68
CA GLN A 64 -0.77 15.54 4.08
C GLN A 64 -0.46 15.54 2.59
N ARG A 65 -0.86 16.58 1.89
CA ARG A 65 -0.62 16.68 0.45
C ARG A 65 0.87 16.64 0.14
N LYS A 66 1.64 17.42 0.88
CA LYS A 66 3.09 17.49 0.67
C LYS A 66 3.79 16.18 1.06
N TYR A 67 3.34 15.57 2.15
CA TYR A 67 3.91 14.31 2.62
C TYR A 67 3.62 13.18 1.62
N PHE A 68 2.41 13.12 1.10
CA PHE A 68 2.05 12.11 0.10
C PHE A 68 2.91 12.27 -1.16
N ALA A 69 3.19 13.50 -1.57
CA ALA A 69 4.07 13.74 -2.70
C ALA A 69 5.49 13.22 -2.43
N GLU A 70 5.99 13.40 -1.21
CA GLU A 70 7.29 12.85 -0.83
C GLU A 70 7.29 11.32 -0.87
N LEU A 71 6.22 10.70 -0.36
CA LEU A 71 6.10 9.25 -0.34
C LEU A 71 6.04 8.68 -1.76
N ASP A 72 5.40 9.39 -2.68
CA ASP A 72 5.32 8.95 -4.08
C ASP A 72 6.69 8.83 -4.72
N THR A 73 7.67 9.60 -4.25
CA THR A 73 9.03 9.55 -4.79
C THR A 73 9.90 8.49 -4.11
N ARG A 74 9.40 7.84 -3.07
CA ARG A 74 10.19 6.89 -2.26
C ARG A 74 9.40 5.62 -1.97
N PRO A 75 8.99 4.87 -2.98
CA PRO A 75 8.20 3.65 -2.73
C PRO A 75 8.92 2.64 -1.84
N GLU A 76 10.24 2.56 -1.92
CA GLU A 76 11.02 1.63 -1.10
C GLU A 76 10.90 1.93 0.40
N ALA A 77 10.53 3.14 0.76
CA ALA A 77 10.40 3.52 2.16
C ALA A 77 9.14 2.95 2.80
N TRP A 78 8.05 2.83 2.05
CA TRP A 78 6.78 2.36 2.61
C TRP A 78 6.34 0.98 2.10
N GLU A 79 7.01 0.44 1.09
CA GLU A 79 6.66 -0.90 0.59
C GLU A 79 6.67 -1.99 1.66
N PRO A 80 7.65 -2.04 2.57
CA PRO A 80 7.63 -3.07 3.62
C PRO A 80 6.36 -3.01 4.47
N ILE A 81 5.89 -1.79 4.75
CA ILE A 81 4.67 -1.59 5.53
C ILE A 81 3.47 -2.08 4.73
N LEU A 82 3.42 -1.74 3.45
CA LEU A 82 2.33 -2.17 2.57
C LEU A 82 2.25 -3.69 2.47
N LYS A 83 3.38 -4.33 2.27
CA LYS A 83 3.43 -5.79 2.17
C LYS A 83 2.93 -6.46 3.45
N ALA A 84 3.37 -5.95 4.60
CA ALA A 84 2.93 -6.49 5.87
C ALA A 84 1.43 -6.25 6.10
N ALA A 85 0.94 -5.06 5.73
CA ALA A 85 -0.47 -4.71 5.93
C ALA A 85 -1.41 -5.56 5.09
N LYS A 86 -0.96 -6.06 3.96
CA LYS A 86 -1.76 -6.96 3.12
C LYS A 86 -1.94 -8.34 3.74
N ARG A 87 -1.04 -8.73 4.63
CA ARG A 87 -1.04 -10.08 5.19
C ARG A 87 -1.48 -10.15 6.64
N ARG A 88 -1.26 -9.11 7.41
CA ARG A 88 -1.51 -9.14 8.85
C ARG A 88 -1.76 -7.75 9.38
N THR A 89 -2.04 -7.67 10.67
CA THR A 89 -2.17 -6.38 11.34
C THR A 89 -0.81 -5.72 11.47
N VAL A 90 -0.77 -4.42 11.23
CA VAL A 90 0.43 -3.61 11.36
C VAL A 90 0.12 -2.47 12.30
N THR A 91 1.05 -2.16 13.20
CA THR A 91 0.95 -0.99 14.07
C THR A 91 2.07 -0.02 13.73
N LEU A 92 1.69 1.23 13.45
CA LEU A 92 2.65 2.30 13.20
C LEU A 92 2.89 3.04 14.51
N LEU A 93 4.15 3.14 14.90
CA LEU A 93 4.54 3.77 16.16
C LEU A 93 5.00 5.19 15.91
N TYR A 94 4.51 6.11 16.70
CA TYR A 94 4.86 7.53 16.58
C TYR A 94 5.07 8.14 17.98
N SER A 95 5.67 9.33 18.04
CA SER A 95 5.99 9.96 19.30
C SER A 95 5.18 11.22 19.60
N SER A 96 4.49 11.78 18.63
CA SER A 96 3.73 13.01 18.79
C SER A 96 2.68 12.94 19.91
N HIS A 97 2.44 14.06 20.59
CA HIS A 97 1.36 14.16 21.55
C HIS A 97 -0.01 14.28 20.87
N ASP A 98 -0.04 14.87 19.69
CA ASP A 98 -1.28 15.01 18.92
C ASP A 98 -1.59 13.68 18.26
N THR A 99 -2.66 13.05 18.68
CA THR A 99 -3.05 11.73 18.17
C THR A 99 -3.83 11.79 16.87
N GLU A 100 -4.22 12.96 16.42
CA GLU A 100 -5.01 13.13 15.21
C GLU A 100 -4.23 13.75 14.05
N HIS A 101 -3.26 14.61 14.35
CA HIS A 101 -2.51 15.34 13.34
C HIS A 101 -1.03 15.01 13.42
N ASN A 102 -0.67 13.80 13.01
CA ASN A 102 0.71 13.37 13.04
C ASN A 102 1.05 12.55 11.80
N ASN A 103 2.34 12.32 11.59
CA ASN A 103 2.81 11.60 10.42
C ASN A 103 2.27 10.17 10.31
N ALA A 104 2.02 9.51 11.44
CA ALA A 104 1.50 8.15 11.42
C ALA A 104 0.07 8.11 10.88
N VAL A 105 -0.76 9.09 11.26
CA VAL A 105 -2.13 9.19 10.74
C VAL A 105 -2.10 9.38 9.23
N ALA A 106 -1.25 10.26 8.75
CA ALA A 106 -1.13 10.53 7.31
C ALA A 106 -0.61 9.29 6.57
N LEU A 107 0.41 8.63 7.11
CA LEU A 107 0.98 7.44 6.48
C LEU A 107 -0.04 6.30 6.43
N LYS A 108 -0.82 6.13 7.49
CA LYS A 108 -1.89 5.12 7.50
C LYS A 108 -2.86 5.35 6.34
N ARG A 109 -3.30 6.60 6.16
CA ARG A 109 -4.21 6.95 5.06
C ARG A 109 -3.59 6.65 3.70
N TYR A 110 -2.33 6.96 3.55
CA TYR A 110 -1.61 6.71 2.31
C TYR A 110 -1.54 5.22 1.98
N ILE A 111 -1.14 4.41 2.96
CA ILE A 111 -1.00 2.97 2.77
C ILE A 111 -2.36 2.32 2.51
N GLU A 112 -3.40 2.74 3.22
CA GLU A 112 -4.74 2.18 3.03
C GLU A 112 -5.26 2.45 1.62
N LYS A 113 -4.97 3.60 1.06
CA LYS A 113 -5.33 3.90 -0.32
C LYS A 113 -4.61 2.99 -1.30
N LYS A 114 -3.33 2.69 -1.05
CA LYS A 114 -2.57 1.78 -1.91
C LYS A 114 -3.12 0.36 -1.85
N VAL A 115 -3.52 -0.11 -0.68
CA VAL A 115 -4.12 -1.44 -0.53
C VAL A 115 -5.44 -1.53 -1.30
N ALA A 116 -6.31 -0.52 -1.16
CA ALA A 116 -7.58 -0.49 -1.85
C ALA A 116 -7.41 -0.45 -3.37
N HIS A 117 -6.44 0.33 -3.84
CA HIS A 117 -6.18 0.46 -5.26
C HIS A 117 -5.68 -0.85 -5.86
N ALA A 118 -4.81 -1.56 -5.15
CA ALA A 118 -4.30 -2.85 -5.60
C ALA A 118 -5.41 -3.89 -5.71
N SER A 119 -6.37 -3.88 -4.78
CA SER A 119 -7.50 -4.79 -4.80
C SER A 119 -8.42 -4.53 -5.99
N ALA A 120 -8.68 -3.27 -6.29
CA ALA A 120 -9.52 -2.89 -7.43
C ALA A 120 -8.88 -3.33 -8.74
N HIS A 121 -7.58 -3.13 -8.87
CA HIS A 121 -6.87 -3.52 -10.08
C HIS A 121 -6.91 -5.03 -10.30
N ARG A 122 -6.83 -5.80 -9.21
CA ARG A 122 -6.89 -7.26 -9.30
C ARG A 122 -8.24 -7.74 -9.84
N GLN A 123 -9.31 -7.09 -9.45
CA GLN A 123 -10.63 -7.44 -9.91
C GLN A 123 -10.81 -7.17 -11.40
N GLU A 124 -10.26 -6.08 -11.87
CA GLU A 124 -10.36 -5.73 -13.29
C GLU A 124 -9.65 -6.74 -14.18
N THR A 125 -8.46 -7.17 -13.79
CA THR A 125 -7.73 -8.13 -14.62
C THR A 125 -8.42 -9.48 -14.67
N HIS A 126 -9.07 -9.86 -13.59
CA HIS A 126 -9.79 -11.13 -13.57
C HIS A 126 -11.00 -11.09 -14.47
N HIS A 127 -11.69 -9.98 -14.54
CA HIS A 127 -12.87 -9.82 -15.38
C HIS A 127 -12.50 -9.85 -16.87
N ASP A 128 -11.41 -9.23 -17.24
CA ASP A 128 -10.96 -9.22 -18.62
C ASP A 128 -10.60 -10.61 -19.12
N GLY A 129 -10.05 -11.41 -18.28
CA GLY A 129 -9.68 -12.76 -18.67
C GLY A 129 -10.87 -13.61 -19.04
N ASN A 130 -11.98 -13.34 -18.41
CA ASN A 130 -13.17 -14.12 -18.68
C ASN A 130 -13.76 -13.81 -20.05
N GLU A 131 -13.67 -12.58 -20.49
CA GLU A 131 -14.26 -12.23 -21.78
C GLU A 131 -13.51 -12.81 -22.96
N VAL A 132 -12.23 -12.93 -22.84
CA VAL A 132 -11.44 -13.44 -23.95
C VAL A 132 -11.83 -14.87 -24.31
N HIS A 133 -12.32 -15.58 -23.34
CA HIS A 133 -12.60 -16.98 -23.56
C HIS A 133 -13.80 -17.24 -24.42
N GLN A 134 -14.74 -16.32 -24.49
CA GLN A 134 -15.92 -16.59 -25.24
C GLN A 134 -15.79 -16.39 -26.71
N GLY A 135 -14.83 -15.70 -27.16
CA GLY A 135 -14.75 -15.38 -28.53
C GLY A 135 -14.37 -16.51 -29.43
N ALA A 136 -14.08 -17.61 -28.94
CA ALA A 136 -13.49 -18.48 -29.78
C ALA A 136 -14.39 -19.39 -30.40
N GLY A 137 -15.03 -19.42 -30.93
CA GLY A 137 -15.80 -20.33 -31.32
C GLY A 137 -16.03 -20.57 -32.51
N THR A 138 -16.61 -20.92 -32.93
CA THR A 138 -17.13 -21.00 -33.99
C THR A 138 -16.53 -21.22 -35.12
N GLY A 139 -16.19 -21.44 -35.52
CA GLY A 139 -15.73 -21.57 -36.59
C GLY A 139 -15.91 -22.51 -37.40
N ALA A 140 -15.76 -22.81 -37.92
CA ALA A 140 -15.83 -23.68 -38.53
C ALA A 140 -16.20 -24.20 -39.51
N SER A 141 -16.33 -24.60 -39.98
CA SER A 141 -16.81 -25.10 -40.79
C SER A 141 -16.62 -25.42 -41.87
N ASN A 142 -16.45 -25.69 -42.43
CA ASN A 142 -16.39 -26.00 -43.41
C ASN A 142 -16.32 -26.52 -44.34
N ASP A 143 -16.34 -26.89 -44.75
CA ASP A 143 -16.47 -27.30 -45.59
C ASP A 143 -16.14 -27.73 -46.64
N SER A 144 -15.89 -27.95 -46.86
CA SER A 144 -15.52 -28.29 -47.75
C SER A 144 -15.78 -28.99 -48.72
N LYS A 145 -16.05 -29.34 -49.07
CA LYS A 145 -16.40 -29.96 -49.88
C LYS A 145 -15.95 -30.08 -51.00
N GLY A 146 -15.50 -30.17 -51.20
CA GLY A 146 -15.15 -30.20 -52.19
C GLY A 146 -15.16 -31.05 -53.09
N ARG A 147 -15.38 -31.31 -53.85
CA ARG A 147 -15.51 -31.94 -54.63
C ARG A 147 -14.96 -32.34 -55.64
N CYS A 148 -14.73 -32.72 -55.92
CA CYS A 148 -14.30 -33.10 -56.69
C CYS A 148 -14.50 -33.64 -57.81
N ASP A 149 -14.60 -33.85 -58.40
CA ASP A 149 -14.80 -34.24 -59.30
C ASP A 149 -14.40 -34.68 -60.32
N ASP A 150 -14.20 -35.02 -60.62
CA ASP A 150 -14.01 -35.41 -61.47
C ASP A 150 -13.81 -35.78 -62.57
N VAL A 151 -13.74 -36.07 -63.01
CA VAL A 151 -13.55 -36.30 -64.02
C VAL A 151 -13.33 -37.08 -64.95
N ARG A 152 -13.36 -37.35 -65.45
CA ARG A 152 -13.25 -37.95 -66.30
C ARG A 152 -12.95 -38.34 -67.33
N ARG A 153 -12.86 -38.73 -67.94
CA ARG A 153 -12.69 -39.11 -68.79
C ARG A 153 -12.51 -39.55 -69.83
N ARG A 154 -12.32 -39.94 -70.46
CA ARG A 154 -12.22 -40.32 -71.45
C ARG A 154 -11.47 -40.19 -72.16
#